data_72f9c50b647143d1863eed471a738597
#
_entry.id   72f9c50b647143d1863eed471a738597
#
_cell.length_a   1.000
_cell.length_b   1.000
_cell.length_c   1.000
_cell.angle_alpha   90.00
_cell.angle_beta   90.00
_cell.angle_gamma   90.00
#
_symmetry.space_group_name_H-M   'P 1'
#
loop_
_entity.id
_entity.type
_entity.pdbx_description
1 polymer ?
#
loop_
_entity_poly.entity_id
_entity_poly.type
_entity_poly.pdbx_seq_one_letter_code
_entity_poly.pdbx_strand_id
1 'polypeptide(L)'
;MSLFLLTFFLIYGVVHLYLFTKIKVAFHPSPAVSVILIIILVLMILAPILVRICERYGLDTWASIMSYTGYIWMGVLFLFFVSSILLDIYHLLIRAGALISHRDFSHLVLSPLYAFLLPLIISSAINVYGYFEAKDIRTEKITIASPKIPEAAGRIRIVQISDVHIGIIVKGERLKHIVEEIKKTEPDILVSTGDLVDGQIDSLTENSTFLRDIHPRYGKFAITGNHEFYAGLNQAIDFTRTAGFVVLREESINVAGVINIAGVDDPTGDAFGLAQEISESKLLLGLSHQRFTVLLKHRPVIEKDSVGHFDLQLSGHTHNGQIFPFNFVVRRFYPLITGYYNLPNDTHLYVNSGAGTWGPPIRFLSPPEITVIDLIHGRTDKTK
;
A
#
# COMPACT_ATOMS: atom_id res chain seq x y z
N MET A 1 -16.30 -12.03 -12.80
CA MET A 1 -15.00 -12.03 -12.06
C MET A 1 -14.04 -11.17 -12.88
N SER A 2 -13.40 -10.17 -12.30
CA SER A 2 -12.51 -9.30 -13.05
C SER A 2 -11.29 -10.08 -13.56
N LEU A 3 -10.71 -9.66 -14.71
CA LEU A 3 -9.48 -10.24 -15.27
C LEU A 3 -8.34 -10.26 -14.23
N PHE A 4 -8.30 -9.24 -13.38
CA PHE A 4 -7.37 -9.14 -12.27
C PHE A 4 -7.46 -10.34 -11.31
N LEU A 5 -8.67 -10.67 -10.83
CA LEU A 5 -8.85 -11.81 -9.92
C LEU A 5 -8.46 -13.13 -10.57
N LEU A 6 -8.83 -13.32 -11.83
CA LEU A 6 -8.46 -14.53 -12.57
C LEU A 6 -6.93 -14.66 -12.67
N THR A 7 -6.25 -13.58 -13.05
CA THR A 7 -4.78 -13.54 -13.16
C THR A 7 -4.11 -13.78 -11.80
N PHE A 8 -4.63 -13.17 -10.74
CA PHE A 8 -4.13 -13.38 -9.38
C PHE A 8 -4.20 -14.84 -8.97
N PHE A 9 -5.38 -15.49 -9.10
CA PHE A 9 -5.53 -16.90 -8.69
C PHE A 9 -4.75 -17.86 -9.58
N LEU A 10 -4.57 -17.54 -10.86
CA LEU A 10 -3.73 -18.33 -11.76
C LEU A 10 -2.26 -18.29 -11.30
N ILE A 11 -1.70 -17.10 -11.09
CA ILE A 11 -0.31 -16.93 -10.64
C ILE A 11 -0.13 -17.56 -9.25
N TYR A 12 -1.04 -17.30 -8.33
CA TYR A 12 -0.99 -17.83 -6.98
C TYR A 12 -1.07 -19.36 -6.95
N GLY A 13 -1.91 -19.96 -7.81
CA GLY A 13 -1.97 -21.41 -8.02
C GLY A 13 -0.68 -22.00 -8.59
N VAL A 14 -0.07 -21.34 -9.58
CA VAL A 14 1.22 -21.78 -10.15
C VAL A 14 2.33 -21.76 -9.09
N VAL A 15 2.37 -20.74 -8.22
CA VAL A 15 3.35 -20.66 -7.13
C VAL A 15 3.14 -21.80 -6.10
N HIS A 16 1.88 -22.14 -5.80
CA HIS A 16 1.58 -23.29 -4.94
C HIS A 16 2.00 -24.63 -5.58
N LEU A 17 1.76 -24.78 -6.88
CA LEU A 17 2.20 -25.96 -7.62
C LEU A 17 3.74 -26.09 -7.61
N TYR A 18 4.44 -24.96 -7.76
CA TYR A 18 5.89 -24.93 -7.66
C TYR A 18 6.37 -25.36 -6.26
N LEU A 19 5.77 -24.84 -5.20
CA LEU A 19 6.06 -25.28 -3.82
C LEU A 19 5.81 -26.77 -3.66
N PHE A 20 4.68 -27.29 -4.15
CA PHE A 20 4.35 -28.71 -4.08
C PHE A 20 5.41 -29.58 -4.79
N THR A 21 5.89 -29.17 -5.97
CA THR A 21 6.96 -29.89 -6.68
C THR A 21 8.28 -29.91 -5.89
N LYS A 22 8.65 -28.78 -5.25
CA LYS A 22 9.81 -28.70 -4.36
C LYS A 22 9.70 -29.64 -3.16
N ILE A 23 8.53 -29.71 -2.52
CA ILE A 23 8.25 -30.64 -1.42
C ILE A 23 8.37 -32.09 -1.89
N LYS A 24 7.79 -32.43 -3.04
CA LYS A 24 7.87 -33.79 -3.60
C LYS A 24 9.32 -34.25 -3.85
N VAL A 25 10.14 -33.36 -4.39
CA VAL A 25 11.55 -33.66 -4.72
C VAL A 25 12.42 -33.73 -3.46
N ALA A 26 12.13 -32.91 -2.44
CA ALA A 26 12.89 -32.85 -1.20
C ALA A 26 12.59 -34.02 -0.24
N PHE A 27 11.32 -34.42 -0.11
CA PHE A 27 10.85 -35.29 0.97
C PHE A 27 10.27 -36.63 0.48
N HIS A 28 9.99 -36.79 -0.81
CA HIS A 28 9.39 -37.99 -1.38
C HIS A 28 8.14 -38.49 -0.63
N PRO A 29 7.12 -37.62 -0.36
CA PRO A 29 5.97 -37.97 0.45
C PRO A 29 5.17 -39.11 -0.16
N SER A 30 4.56 -39.95 0.69
CA SER A 30 3.65 -40.99 0.24
C SER A 30 2.42 -40.41 -0.50
N PRO A 31 1.71 -41.20 -1.31
CA PRO A 31 0.50 -40.72 -2.00
C PRO A 31 -0.53 -40.10 -1.05
N ALA A 32 -0.76 -40.72 0.12
CA ALA A 32 -1.69 -40.20 1.13
C ALA A 32 -1.26 -38.82 1.67
N VAL A 33 0.02 -38.64 2.01
CA VAL A 33 0.57 -37.36 2.46
C VAL A 33 0.50 -36.32 1.33
N SER A 34 0.74 -36.72 0.08
CA SER A 34 0.63 -35.83 -1.09
C SER A 34 -0.81 -35.31 -1.27
N VAL A 35 -1.83 -36.15 -1.07
CA VAL A 35 -3.24 -35.73 -1.13
C VAL A 35 -3.56 -34.72 -0.02
N ILE A 36 -3.13 -34.98 1.21
CA ILE A 36 -3.32 -34.05 2.34
C ILE A 36 -2.67 -32.70 2.04
N LEU A 37 -1.43 -32.69 1.54
CA LEU A 37 -0.71 -31.47 1.15
C LEU A 37 -1.48 -30.69 0.07
N ILE A 38 -2.01 -31.37 -0.96
CA ILE A 38 -2.81 -30.71 -2.01
C ILE A 38 -4.05 -30.06 -1.40
N ILE A 39 -4.77 -30.73 -0.50
CA ILE A 39 -5.95 -30.16 0.18
C ILE A 39 -5.56 -28.89 0.95
N ILE A 40 -4.48 -28.93 1.74
CA ILE A 40 -4.00 -27.78 2.49
C ILE A 40 -3.64 -26.62 1.55
N LEU A 41 -2.90 -26.87 0.47
CA LEU A 41 -2.49 -25.86 -0.49
C LEU A 41 -3.69 -25.24 -1.21
N VAL A 42 -4.71 -26.04 -1.56
CA VAL A 42 -5.96 -25.54 -2.15
C VAL A 42 -6.72 -24.65 -1.15
N LEU A 43 -6.78 -25.04 0.13
CA LEU A 43 -7.38 -24.19 1.17
C LEU A 43 -6.62 -22.86 1.32
N MET A 44 -5.30 -22.86 1.23
CA MET A 44 -4.49 -21.64 1.28
C MET A 44 -4.69 -20.76 0.02
N ILE A 45 -4.86 -21.34 -1.15
CA ILE A 45 -5.22 -20.59 -2.37
C ILE A 45 -6.58 -19.90 -2.18
N LEU A 46 -7.54 -20.58 -1.57
CA LEU A 46 -8.89 -20.06 -1.35
C LEU A 46 -9.01 -19.14 -0.14
N ALA A 47 -7.98 -19.05 0.72
CA ALA A 47 -8.04 -18.27 1.96
C ALA A 47 -8.54 -16.82 1.77
N PRO A 48 -8.11 -16.03 0.76
CA PRO A 48 -8.63 -14.68 0.56
C PRO A 48 -10.14 -14.63 0.28
N ILE A 49 -10.66 -15.64 -0.42
CA ILE A 49 -12.11 -15.76 -0.67
C ILE A 49 -12.84 -16.15 0.61
N LEU A 50 -12.30 -17.12 1.36
CA LEU A 50 -12.90 -17.58 2.62
C LEU A 50 -12.96 -16.45 3.67
N VAL A 51 -11.94 -15.60 3.73
CA VAL A 51 -11.96 -14.40 4.58
C VAL A 51 -13.18 -13.54 4.23
N ARG A 52 -13.35 -13.18 2.95
CA ARG A 52 -14.48 -12.33 2.51
C ARG A 52 -15.85 -12.98 2.76
N ILE A 53 -15.93 -14.29 2.63
CA ILE A 53 -17.16 -15.03 2.96
C ILE A 53 -17.42 -14.94 4.47
N CYS A 54 -16.43 -15.20 5.32
CA CYS A 54 -16.59 -15.12 6.77
C CYS A 54 -16.99 -13.71 7.22
N GLU A 55 -16.34 -12.66 6.68
CA GLU A 55 -16.71 -11.26 6.93
C GLU A 55 -18.19 -11.02 6.58
N ARG A 56 -18.61 -11.41 5.38
CA ARG A 56 -19.98 -11.19 4.91
C ARG A 56 -21.06 -11.86 5.77
N TYR A 57 -20.73 -12.97 6.42
CA TYR A 57 -21.63 -13.69 7.32
C TYR A 57 -21.44 -13.30 8.80
N GLY A 58 -20.65 -12.28 9.12
CA GLY A 58 -20.42 -11.83 10.50
C GLY A 58 -19.63 -12.82 11.35
N LEU A 59 -18.85 -13.70 10.73
CA LEU A 59 -18.05 -14.72 11.40
C LEU A 59 -16.63 -14.14 11.74
N ASP A 60 -16.60 -13.05 12.50
CA ASP A 60 -15.40 -12.22 12.72
C ASP A 60 -14.19 -13.00 13.26
N THR A 61 -14.42 -13.95 14.16
CA THR A 61 -13.34 -14.80 14.71
C THR A 61 -12.69 -15.65 13.61
N TRP A 62 -13.51 -16.30 12.79
CA TRP A 62 -13.04 -17.12 11.67
C TRP A 62 -12.40 -16.27 10.59
N ALA A 63 -12.97 -15.12 10.27
CA ALA A 63 -12.38 -14.14 9.37
C ALA A 63 -10.98 -13.73 9.84
N SER A 64 -10.81 -13.42 11.13
CA SER A 64 -9.51 -13.06 11.72
C SER A 64 -8.51 -14.22 11.63
N ILE A 65 -8.87 -15.43 12.03
CA ILE A 65 -7.99 -16.60 11.96
C ILE A 65 -7.54 -16.86 10.52
N MET A 66 -8.49 -16.86 9.59
CA MET A 66 -8.20 -17.09 8.16
C MET A 66 -7.36 -15.97 7.55
N SER A 67 -7.59 -14.72 7.93
CA SER A 67 -6.80 -13.58 7.47
C SER A 67 -5.34 -13.70 7.92
N TYR A 68 -5.10 -13.89 9.21
CA TYR A 68 -3.73 -14.02 9.70
C TYR A 68 -3.03 -15.24 9.10
N THR A 69 -3.70 -16.41 9.09
CA THR A 69 -3.11 -17.64 8.55
C THR A 69 -2.85 -17.51 7.04
N GLY A 70 -3.83 -17.07 6.27
CA GLY A 70 -3.73 -16.98 4.80
C GLY A 70 -2.78 -15.89 4.33
N TYR A 71 -2.78 -14.72 4.98
CA TYR A 71 -1.89 -13.62 4.59
C TYR A 71 -0.45 -13.81 5.04
N ILE A 72 -0.21 -14.37 6.23
CA ILE A 72 1.15 -14.77 6.63
C ILE A 72 1.68 -15.84 5.67
N TRP A 73 0.85 -16.84 5.34
CA TRP A 73 1.19 -17.85 4.35
C TRP A 73 1.55 -17.23 2.99
N MET A 74 0.78 -16.27 2.51
CA MET A 74 1.05 -15.57 1.25
C MET A 74 2.42 -14.91 1.27
N GLY A 75 2.78 -14.23 2.36
CA GLY A 75 4.10 -13.61 2.53
C GLY A 75 5.23 -14.65 2.52
N VAL A 76 5.09 -15.75 3.28
CA VAL A 76 6.07 -16.84 3.31
C VAL A 76 6.22 -17.48 1.92
N LEU A 77 5.10 -17.79 1.27
CA LEU A 77 5.09 -18.41 -0.03
C LEU A 77 5.75 -17.54 -1.11
N PHE A 78 5.45 -16.24 -1.12
CA PHE A 78 6.06 -15.28 -2.05
C PHE A 78 7.58 -15.23 -1.89
N LEU A 79 8.07 -15.06 -0.66
CA LEU A 79 9.50 -14.99 -0.37
C LEU A 79 10.19 -16.35 -0.58
N PHE A 80 9.52 -17.46 -0.27
CA PHE A 80 10.00 -18.80 -0.60
C PHE A 80 10.16 -18.97 -2.11
N PHE A 81 9.16 -18.57 -2.88
CA PHE A 81 9.20 -18.64 -4.34
C PHE A 81 10.37 -17.84 -4.91
N VAL A 82 10.52 -16.57 -4.50
CA VAL A 82 11.62 -15.70 -4.94
C VAL A 82 13.00 -16.31 -4.60
N SER A 83 13.18 -16.72 -3.35
CA SER A 83 14.45 -17.31 -2.88
C SER A 83 14.76 -18.63 -3.59
N SER A 84 13.74 -19.45 -3.84
CA SER A 84 13.91 -20.73 -4.55
C SER A 84 14.24 -20.54 -6.04
N ILE A 85 13.62 -19.56 -6.71
CA ILE A 85 13.92 -19.23 -8.11
C ILE A 85 15.37 -18.74 -8.24
N LEU A 86 15.83 -17.88 -7.32
CA LEU A 86 17.24 -17.44 -7.32
C LEU A 86 18.21 -18.63 -7.16
N LEU A 87 17.87 -19.58 -6.30
CA LEU A 87 18.66 -20.80 -6.12
C LEU A 87 18.59 -21.72 -7.36
N ASP A 88 17.43 -21.83 -8.01
CA ASP A 88 17.30 -22.62 -9.24
C ASP A 88 18.11 -22.01 -10.39
N ILE A 89 18.13 -20.68 -10.50
CA ILE A 89 18.99 -19.95 -11.45
C ILE A 89 20.47 -20.23 -11.13
N TYR A 90 20.88 -20.16 -9.86
CA TYR A 90 22.24 -20.52 -9.43
C TYR A 90 22.60 -21.95 -9.87
N HIS A 91 21.75 -22.92 -9.58
CA HIS A 91 21.99 -24.34 -10.00
C HIS A 91 22.05 -24.48 -11.52
N LEU A 92 21.22 -23.74 -12.26
CA LEU A 92 21.25 -23.73 -13.73
C LEU A 92 22.58 -23.19 -14.25
N LEU A 93 23.07 -22.07 -13.68
CA LEU A 93 24.36 -21.49 -14.08
C LEU A 93 25.55 -22.41 -13.78
N ILE A 94 25.53 -23.07 -12.62
CA ILE A 94 26.56 -24.08 -12.28
C ILE A 94 26.58 -25.23 -13.29
N ARG A 95 25.41 -25.77 -13.64
CA ARG A 95 25.29 -26.84 -14.63
C ARG A 95 25.75 -26.40 -16.04
N ALA A 96 25.35 -25.19 -16.44
CA ALA A 96 25.78 -24.61 -17.72
C ALA A 96 27.31 -24.41 -17.74
N GLY A 97 27.90 -23.90 -16.65
CA GLY A 97 29.35 -23.74 -16.51
C GLY A 97 30.08 -25.07 -16.57
N ALA A 98 29.55 -26.14 -15.96
CA ALA A 98 30.10 -27.50 -16.02
C ALA A 98 30.13 -28.05 -17.46
N LEU A 99 29.01 -27.84 -18.20
CA LEU A 99 28.93 -28.26 -19.61
C LEU A 99 29.92 -27.51 -20.50
N ILE A 100 30.07 -26.21 -20.32
CA ILE A 100 30.95 -25.37 -21.15
C ILE A 100 32.43 -25.64 -20.84
N SER A 101 32.78 -25.81 -19.55
CA SER A 101 34.18 -26.01 -19.14
C SER A 101 34.63 -27.45 -19.15
N HIS A 102 33.72 -28.40 -19.39
CA HIS A 102 33.96 -29.85 -19.27
C HIS A 102 34.54 -30.24 -17.89
N ARG A 103 34.15 -29.52 -16.81
CA ARG A 103 34.58 -29.78 -15.44
C ARG A 103 33.37 -30.15 -14.55
N ASP A 104 33.65 -31.00 -13.54
CA ASP A 104 32.62 -31.34 -12.55
C ASP A 104 32.50 -30.25 -11.46
N PHE A 105 31.35 -29.64 -11.40
CA PHE A 105 30.94 -28.68 -10.36
C PHE A 105 29.76 -29.19 -9.49
N SER A 106 29.53 -30.52 -9.52
CA SER A 106 28.40 -31.13 -8.76
C SER A 106 28.44 -30.82 -7.27
N HIS A 107 29.63 -30.63 -6.69
CA HIS A 107 29.85 -30.27 -5.29
C HIS A 107 29.31 -28.88 -4.92
N LEU A 108 29.03 -27.97 -5.91
CA LEU A 108 28.42 -26.67 -5.71
C LEU A 108 26.89 -26.72 -5.80
N VAL A 109 26.29 -27.85 -6.20
CA VAL A 109 24.84 -28.00 -6.29
C VAL A 109 24.30 -28.55 -4.98
N LEU A 110 23.39 -27.79 -4.32
CA LEU A 110 22.75 -28.24 -3.09
C LEU A 110 21.88 -29.48 -3.35
N SER A 111 21.83 -30.39 -2.37
CA SER A 111 20.86 -31.48 -2.43
C SER A 111 19.44 -30.98 -2.40
N PRO A 112 18.44 -31.72 -2.90
CA PRO A 112 17.05 -31.29 -2.93
C PRO A 112 16.49 -30.84 -1.57
N LEU A 113 16.91 -31.51 -0.49
CA LEU A 113 16.49 -31.16 0.86
C LEU A 113 17.00 -29.75 1.26
N TYR A 114 18.29 -29.49 1.06
CA TYR A 114 18.85 -28.16 1.38
C TYR A 114 18.35 -27.09 0.42
N ALA A 115 18.10 -27.43 -0.86
CA ALA A 115 17.50 -26.54 -1.83
C ALA A 115 16.03 -26.17 -1.49
N PHE A 116 15.35 -26.93 -0.64
CA PHE A 116 14.06 -26.60 -0.06
C PHE A 116 14.21 -25.86 1.28
N LEU A 117 15.04 -26.37 2.19
CA LEU A 117 15.13 -25.81 3.55
C LEU A 117 15.73 -24.41 3.57
N LEU A 118 16.74 -24.11 2.74
CA LEU A 118 17.37 -22.79 2.71
C LEU A 118 16.38 -21.67 2.35
N PRO A 119 15.61 -21.76 1.25
CA PRO A 119 14.55 -20.77 0.95
C PRO A 119 13.47 -20.70 2.03
N LEU A 120 13.09 -21.82 2.66
CA LEU A 120 12.12 -21.83 3.74
C LEU A 120 12.61 -21.06 4.97
N ILE A 121 13.85 -21.25 5.37
CA ILE A 121 14.46 -20.55 6.50
C ILE A 121 14.57 -19.05 6.19
N ILE A 122 15.06 -18.69 4.99
CA ILE A 122 15.17 -17.29 4.55
C ILE A 122 13.79 -16.61 4.54
N SER A 123 12.80 -17.24 3.93
CA SER A 123 11.46 -16.67 3.85
C SER A 123 10.81 -16.50 5.22
N SER A 124 10.99 -17.47 6.11
CA SER A 124 10.50 -17.41 7.49
C SER A 124 11.18 -16.31 8.30
N ALA A 125 12.51 -16.20 8.18
CA ALA A 125 13.27 -15.14 8.87
C ALA A 125 12.87 -13.74 8.37
N ILE A 126 12.71 -13.56 7.06
CA ILE A 126 12.23 -12.29 6.48
C ILE A 126 10.80 -11.98 6.92
N ASN A 127 9.90 -12.97 7.01
CA ASN A 127 8.54 -12.74 7.52
C ASN A 127 8.55 -12.27 8.97
N VAL A 128 9.37 -12.89 9.83
CA VAL A 128 9.53 -12.44 11.23
C VAL A 128 10.07 -11.02 11.28
N TYR A 129 11.15 -10.72 10.55
CA TYR A 129 11.70 -9.37 10.45
C TYR A 129 10.65 -8.37 9.94
N GLY A 130 9.96 -8.72 8.85
CA GLY A 130 8.98 -7.87 8.19
C GLY A 130 7.75 -7.58 9.04
N TYR A 131 7.40 -8.46 9.97
CA TYR A 131 6.35 -8.20 10.96
C TYR A 131 6.74 -7.05 11.91
N PHE A 132 8.00 -6.97 12.31
CA PHE A 132 8.50 -5.86 13.13
C PHE A 132 8.68 -4.60 12.30
N GLU A 133 9.22 -4.69 11.07
CA GLU A 133 9.32 -3.53 10.17
C GLU A 133 7.95 -2.91 9.87
N ALA A 134 6.90 -3.74 9.72
CA ALA A 134 5.53 -3.24 9.50
C ALA A 134 4.94 -2.44 10.68
N LYS A 135 5.59 -2.44 11.83
CA LYS A 135 5.20 -1.67 13.01
C LYS A 135 6.08 -0.44 13.24
N ASP A 136 7.23 -0.36 12.56
CA ASP A 136 8.19 0.73 12.66
C ASP A 136 7.81 1.83 11.66
N ILE A 137 6.86 2.69 12.05
CA ILE A 137 6.34 3.77 11.21
C ILE A 137 7.38 4.87 11.12
N ARG A 138 7.84 5.15 9.91
CA ARG A 138 8.80 6.25 9.66
C ARG A 138 8.07 7.55 9.41
N THR A 139 8.62 8.63 9.96
CA THR A 139 8.17 9.99 9.67
C THR A 139 9.12 10.62 8.66
N GLU A 140 8.68 10.73 7.43
CA GLU A 140 9.41 11.43 6.37
C GLU A 140 9.04 12.92 6.38
N LYS A 141 10.04 13.80 6.25
CA LYS A 141 9.84 15.25 6.32
C LYS A 141 10.36 15.92 5.07
N ILE A 142 9.49 16.73 4.45
CA ILE A 142 9.83 17.58 3.32
C ILE A 142 9.43 19.03 3.61
N THR A 143 10.18 19.97 3.05
CA THR A 143 9.83 21.40 3.10
C THR A 143 9.69 21.92 1.69
N ILE A 144 8.57 22.58 1.41
CA ILE A 144 8.30 23.21 0.11
C ILE A 144 8.14 24.71 0.35
N ALA A 145 9.03 25.49 -0.27
CA ALA A 145 8.94 26.93 -0.26
C ALA A 145 8.17 27.43 -1.49
N SER A 146 7.18 28.29 -1.28
CA SER A 146 6.42 28.88 -2.39
C SER A 146 6.05 30.32 -2.11
N PRO A 147 6.15 31.23 -3.10
CA PRO A 147 5.68 32.60 -2.97
C PRO A 147 4.15 32.68 -2.83
N LYS A 148 3.41 31.61 -3.16
CA LYS A 148 1.95 31.52 -2.99
C LYS A 148 1.54 31.30 -1.53
N ILE A 149 2.45 30.93 -0.63
CA ILE A 149 2.19 30.84 0.81
C ILE A 149 2.34 32.24 1.39
N PRO A 150 1.32 32.81 2.05
CA PRO A 150 1.42 34.12 2.67
C PRO A 150 2.51 34.16 3.75
N GLU A 151 3.35 35.19 3.75
CA GLU A 151 4.41 35.35 4.77
C GLU A 151 3.83 35.35 6.20
N ALA A 152 2.66 35.98 6.38
CA ALA A 152 1.96 36.04 7.66
C ALA A 152 1.47 34.65 8.16
N ALA A 153 1.38 33.64 7.28
CA ALA A 153 1.01 32.30 7.68
C ALA A 153 2.18 31.55 8.38
N GLY A 154 3.41 32.04 8.22
CA GLY A 154 4.63 31.40 8.72
C GLY A 154 4.83 30.04 8.08
N ARG A 155 4.64 28.98 8.86
CA ARG A 155 4.68 27.59 8.39
C ARG A 155 3.27 26.98 8.46
N ILE A 156 2.90 26.20 7.43
CA ILE A 156 1.70 25.35 7.43
C ILE A 156 2.18 23.90 7.33
N ARG A 157 1.87 23.12 8.33
CA ARG A 157 2.21 21.69 8.37
C ARG A 157 1.06 20.83 7.91
N ILE A 158 1.24 20.20 6.76
CA ILE A 158 0.35 19.14 6.26
C ILE A 158 0.96 17.80 6.66
N VAL A 159 0.16 16.94 7.30
CA VAL A 159 0.55 15.54 7.56
C VAL A 159 -0.29 14.65 6.66
N GLN A 160 0.41 13.86 5.85
CA GLN A 160 -0.22 12.88 4.96
C GLN A 160 -0.16 11.50 5.58
N ILE A 161 -1.29 10.84 5.63
CA ILE A 161 -1.43 9.39 5.78
C ILE A 161 -2.03 8.83 4.50
N SER A 162 -1.71 7.59 4.19
CA SER A 162 -2.25 6.84 3.05
C SER A 162 -2.29 5.37 3.38
N ASP A 163 -3.18 4.62 2.73
CA ASP A 163 -3.13 3.16 2.74
C ASP A 163 -3.02 2.59 4.16
N VAL A 164 -3.87 3.10 5.06
CA VAL A 164 -3.93 2.64 6.46
C VAL A 164 -4.54 1.24 6.53
N HIS A 165 -5.52 0.97 5.64
CA HIS A 165 -6.23 -0.31 5.55
C HIS A 165 -6.83 -0.75 6.90
N ILE A 166 -7.59 0.16 7.53
CA ILE A 166 -8.31 -0.17 8.76
C ILE A 166 -9.29 -1.32 8.48
N GLY A 167 -9.12 -2.43 9.20
CA GLY A 167 -9.86 -3.65 8.96
C GLY A 167 -9.44 -4.74 9.95
N ILE A 168 -9.47 -6.00 9.52
CA ILE A 168 -9.14 -7.13 10.40
C ILE A 168 -7.69 -7.08 10.89
N ILE A 169 -6.75 -6.65 10.03
CA ILE A 169 -5.30 -6.66 10.33
C ILE A 169 -4.88 -5.37 11.03
N VAL A 170 -5.37 -4.21 10.58
CA VAL A 170 -5.02 -2.90 11.15
C VAL A 170 -6.21 -2.39 11.95
N LYS A 171 -6.22 -2.68 13.25
CA LYS A 171 -7.23 -2.23 14.23
C LYS A 171 -6.62 -2.15 15.62
N GLY A 172 -7.38 -1.63 16.59
CA GLY A 172 -6.99 -1.60 17.99
C GLY A 172 -5.62 -0.97 18.23
N GLU A 173 -4.73 -1.68 18.89
CA GLU A 173 -3.40 -1.16 19.27
C GLU A 173 -2.53 -0.76 18.08
N ARG A 174 -2.67 -1.42 16.94
CA ARG A 174 -1.93 -1.03 15.74
C ARG A 174 -2.39 0.32 15.19
N LEU A 175 -3.71 0.54 15.11
CA LEU A 175 -4.26 1.83 14.70
C LEU A 175 -3.93 2.92 15.72
N LYS A 176 -4.02 2.61 17.01
CA LYS A 176 -3.64 3.54 18.08
C LYS A 176 -2.19 4.00 17.94
N HIS A 177 -1.28 3.10 17.65
CA HIS A 177 0.13 3.45 17.39
C HIS A 177 0.28 4.41 16.19
N ILE A 178 -0.42 4.15 15.06
CA ILE A 178 -0.43 5.07 13.91
C ILE A 178 -0.91 6.46 14.34
N VAL A 179 -2.00 6.52 15.10
CA VAL A 179 -2.58 7.79 15.60
C VAL A 179 -1.62 8.53 16.54
N GLU A 180 -0.91 7.80 17.40
CA GLU A 180 0.10 8.39 18.29
C GLU A 180 1.27 9.00 17.48
N GLU A 181 1.73 8.31 16.43
CA GLU A 181 2.78 8.85 15.55
C GLU A 181 2.28 10.10 14.79
N ILE A 182 1.01 10.12 14.31
CA ILE A 182 0.41 11.32 13.71
C ILE A 182 0.39 12.48 14.72
N LYS A 183 -0.07 12.24 15.94
CA LYS A 183 -0.16 13.29 16.99
C LYS A 183 1.20 13.90 17.33
N LYS A 184 2.28 13.11 17.32
CA LYS A 184 3.65 13.60 17.55
C LYS A 184 4.12 14.58 16.47
N THR A 185 3.54 14.54 15.27
CA THR A 185 3.91 15.45 14.19
C THR A 185 3.28 16.84 14.29
N GLU A 186 2.28 17.03 15.19
CA GLU A 186 1.56 18.28 15.39
C GLU A 186 1.00 18.89 14.08
N PRO A 187 0.07 18.22 13.39
CA PRO A 187 -0.45 18.67 12.11
C PRO A 187 -1.27 19.96 12.22
N ASP A 188 -1.05 20.91 11.32
CA ASP A 188 -2.01 22.00 11.07
C ASP A 188 -3.16 21.50 10.17
N ILE A 189 -2.86 20.57 9.26
CA ILE A 189 -3.81 19.90 8.38
C ILE A 189 -3.44 18.40 8.35
N LEU A 190 -4.44 17.53 8.47
CA LEU A 190 -4.26 16.09 8.25
C LEU A 190 -4.96 15.68 6.96
N VAL A 191 -4.25 15.01 6.06
CA VAL A 191 -4.83 14.49 4.82
C VAL A 191 -4.69 12.97 4.74
N SER A 192 -5.75 12.31 4.26
CA SER A 192 -5.74 10.90 3.88
C SER A 192 -5.87 10.77 2.37
N THR A 193 -4.88 10.16 1.73
CA THR A 193 -4.87 10.00 0.28
C THR A 193 -5.44 8.65 -0.19
N GLY A 194 -6.48 8.17 0.50
CA GLY A 194 -7.26 6.98 0.14
C GLY A 194 -6.78 5.70 0.82
N ASP A 195 -7.53 4.63 0.60
CA ASP A 195 -7.36 3.33 1.22
C ASP A 195 -7.24 3.42 2.76
N LEU A 196 -8.10 4.27 3.36
CA LEU A 196 -8.19 4.40 4.80
C LEU A 196 -8.76 3.12 5.42
N VAL A 197 -9.69 2.45 4.73
CA VAL A 197 -10.35 1.20 5.15
C VAL A 197 -10.03 0.06 4.17
N ASP A 198 -10.07 -1.21 4.66
CA ASP A 198 -9.71 -2.38 3.82
C ASP A 198 -10.90 -3.28 3.48
N GLY A 199 -11.91 -3.39 4.30
CA GLY A 199 -12.97 -4.36 4.11
C GLY A 199 -14.26 -4.00 4.82
N GLN A 200 -14.96 -4.99 5.36
CA GLN A 200 -16.22 -4.76 6.05
C GLN A 200 -16.02 -3.87 7.29
N ILE A 201 -16.80 -2.80 7.37
CA ILE A 201 -16.61 -1.69 8.30
C ILE A 201 -17.54 -1.77 9.51
N ASP A 202 -18.58 -2.62 9.45
CA ASP A 202 -19.67 -2.65 10.45
C ASP A 202 -19.20 -2.86 11.90
N SER A 203 -18.08 -3.55 12.11
CA SER A 203 -17.46 -3.76 13.42
C SER A 203 -16.38 -2.75 13.80
N LEU A 204 -16.14 -1.71 12.98
CA LEU A 204 -14.99 -0.81 13.12
C LEU A 204 -15.34 0.57 13.69
N THR A 205 -16.57 0.81 14.14
CA THR A 205 -17.03 2.13 14.63
C THR A 205 -16.15 2.66 15.77
N GLU A 206 -15.67 1.78 16.66
CA GLU A 206 -14.75 2.17 17.74
C GLU A 206 -13.41 2.69 17.19
N ASN A 207 -12.92 2.13 16.08
CA ASN A 207 -11.65 2.54 15.49
C ASN A 207 -11.70 3.96 14.90
N SER A 208 -12.88 4.45 14.48
CA SER A 208 -13.03 5.82 13.98
C SER A 208 -12.75 6.86 15.08
N THR A 209 -13.00 6.50 16.36
CA THR A 209 -12.77 7.41 17.50
C THR A 209 -11.30 7.77 17.66
N PHE A 210 -10.37 6.84 17.40
CA PHE A 210 -8.93 7.13 17.49
C PHE A 210 -8.51 8.24 16.53
N LEU A 211 -9.00 8.19 15.28
CA LEU A 211 -8.73 9.24 14.29
C LEU A 211 -9.49 10.52 14.60
N ARG A 212 -10.72 10.42 15.14
CA ARG A 212 -11.52 11.58 15.50
C ARG A 212 -10.83 12.45 16.55
N ASP A 213 -10.08 11.85 17.46
CA ASP A 213 -9.34 12.52 18.53
C ASP A 213 -8.07 13.27 18.07
N ILE A 214 -7.83 13.34 16.76
CA ILE A 214 -6.81 14.21 16.19
C ILE A 214 -7.49 15.50 15.75
N HIS A 215 -7.06 16.65 16.29
CA HIS A 215 -7.68 17.95 16.05
C HIS A 215 -6.71 18.96 15.41
N PRO A 216 -6.40 18.83 14.11
CA PRO A 216 -5.56 19.78 13.41
C PRO A 216 -6.26 21.15 13.32
N ARG A 217 -5.47 22.22 13.41
CA ARG A 217 -5.98 23.60 13.40
C ARG A 217 -6.90 23.92 12.21
N TYR A 218 -6.57 23.38 11.04
CA TYR A 218 -7.27 23.68 9.80
C TYR A 218 -8.09 22.49 9.26
N GLY A 219 -8.24 21.44 10.06
CA GLY A 219 -9.12 20.31 9.75
C GLY A 219 -8.44 19.11 9.12
N LYS A 220 -9.30 18.15 8.78
CA LYS A 220 -8.91 16.86 8.19
C LYS A 220 -9.63 16.66 6.86
N PHE A 221 -8.89 16.23 5.83
CA PHE A 221 -9.42 16.02 4.49
C PHE A 221 -9.04 14.62 4.00
N ALA A 222 -9.93 13.97 3.28
CA ALA A 222 -9.69 12.64 2.74
C ALA A 222 -10.26 12.52 1.33
N ILE A 223 -9.68 11.61 0.56
CA ILE A 223 -10.21 11.14 -0.71
C ILE A 223 -10.44 9.64 -0.65
N THR A 224 -11.10 9.08 -1.65
CA THR A 224 -11.23 7.64 -1.82
C THR A 224 -9.97 7.05 -2.45
N GLY A 225 -9.60 5.82 -2.05
CA GLY A 225 -8.78 4.92 -2.82
C GLY A 225 -9.65 3.80 -3.41
N ASN A 226 -9.03 2.75 -3.94
CA ASN A 226 -9.78 1.64 -4.52
C ASN A 226 -10.47 0.77 -3.44
N HIS A 227 -9.93 0.70 -2.24
CA HIS A 227 -10.51 -0.11 -1.16
C HIS A 227 -11.81 0.46 -0.60
N GLU A 228 -12.03 1.77 -0.62
CA GLU A 228 -13.32 2.36 -0.27
C GLU A 228 -14.45 1.83 -1.17
N PHE A 229 -14.18 1.61 -2.46
CA PHE A 229 -15.16 1.01 -3.39
C PHE A 229 -15.35 -0.49 -3.13
N TYR A 230 -14.27 -1.23 -2.81
CA TYR A 230 -14.36 -2.66 -2.50
C TYR A 230 -15.06 -2.94 -1.17
N ALA A 231 -14.89 -2.07 -0.19
CA ALA A 231 -15.52 -2.16 1.13
C ALA A 231 -17.02 -1.77 1.12
N GLY A 232 -17.44 -1.03 0.08
CA GLY A 232 -18.75 -0.40 -0.03
C GLY A 232 -18.63 1.10 0.24
N LEU A 233 -18.72 1.89 -0.85
CA LEU A 233 -18.41 3.32 -0.84
C LEU A 233 -19.14 4.11 0.24
N ASN A 234 -20.44 3.91 0.40
CA ASN A 234 -21.24 4.68 1.38
C ASN A 234 -20.76 4.41 2.81
N GLN A 235 -20.54 3.16 3.16
CA GLN A 235 -20.05 2.77 4.49
C GLN A 235 -18.64 3.31 4.75
N ALA A 236 -17.76 3.26 3.73
CA ALA A 236 -16.41 3.80 3.82
C ALA A 236 -16.40 5.33 4.03
N ILE A 237 -17.25 6.05 3.30
CA ILE A 237 -17.42 7.50 3.46
C ILE A 237 -17.98 7.83 4.84
N ASP A 238 -18.97 7.11 5.32
CA ASP A 238 -19.58 7.35 6.63
C ASP A 238 -18.59 7.09 7.76
N PHE A 239 -17.76 6.03 7.65
CA PHE A 239 -16.65 5.79 8.58
C PHE A 239 -15.65 6.96 8.57
N THR A 240 -15.21 7.40 7.40
CA THR A 240 -14.23 8.47 7.22
C THR A 240 -14.76 9.81 7.76
N ARG A 241 -16.04 10.11 7.54
CA ARG A 241 -16.72 11.28 8.13
C ARG A 241 -16.84 11.18 9.66
N THR A 242 -17.16 9.99 10.18
CA THR A 242 -17.22 9.74 11.63
C THR A 242 -15.84 9.88 12.27
N ALA A 243 -14.77 9.54 11.55
CA ALA A 243 -13.40 9.82 11.95
C ALA A 243 -13.02 11.32 11.87
N GLY A 244 -13.94 12.18 11.43
CA GLY A 244 -13.82 13.65 11.42
C GLY A 244 -13.15 14.21 10.17
N PHE A 245 -13.07 13.47 9.08
CA PHE A 245 -12.57 13.98 7.80
C PHE A 245 -13.69 14.59 6.96
N VAL A 246 -13.35 15.65 6.24
CA VAL A 246 -14.12 16.13 5.08
C VAL A 246 -13.67 15.29 3.88
N VAL A 247 -14.60 14.53 3.29
CA VAL A 247 -14.30 13.68 2.13
C VAL A 247 -14.52 14.49 0.87
N LEU A 248 -13.47 14.65 0.07
CA LEU A 248 -13.48 15.38 -1.20
C LEU A 248 -13.58 14.37 -2.35
N ARG A 249 -14.63 14.53 -3.18
CA ARG A 249 -14.90 13.69 -4.35
C ARG A 249 -15.16 14.59 -5.54
N GLU A 250 -14.13 14.84 -6.37
CA GLU A 250 -14.10 15.89 -7.40
C GLU A 250 -14.49 17.25 -6.85
N GLU A 251 -14.07 17.50 -5.63
CA GLU A 251 -14.37 18.71 -4.87
C GLU A 251 -13.09 19.41 -4.43
N SER A 252 -13.20 20.68 -4.17
CA SER A 252 -12.11 21.49 -3.63
C SER A 252 -12.59 22.39 -2.49
N ILE A 253 -11.67 22.67 -1.58
CA ILE A 253 -11.93 23.56 -0.46
C ILE A 253 -10.79 24.58 -0.33
N ASN A 254 -11.14 25.82 -0.02
CA ASN A 254 -10.18 26.83 0.39
C ASN A 254 -9.99 26.77 1.91
N VAL A 255 -8.78 26.43 2.34
CA VAL A 255 -8.44 26.29 3.74
C VAL A 255 -7.92 27.61 4.29
N ALA A 256 -8.71 28.24 5.15
CA ALA A 256 -8.41 29.50 5.87
C ALA A 256 -7.94 30.67 4.96
N GLY A 257 -8.29 30.68 3.68
CA GLY A 257 -7.84 31.68 2.72
C GLY A 257 -6.37 31.52 2.27
N VAL A 258 -5.67 30.49 2.73
CA VAL A 258 -4.22 30.33 2.57
C VAL A 258 -3.87 29.36 1.44
N ILE A 259 -4.44 28.15 1.46
CA ILE A 259 -4.20 27.11 0.43
C ILE A 259 -5.52 26.55 -0.10
N ASN A 260 -5.46 25.98 -1.29
CA ASN A 260 -6.55 25.15 -1.81
C ASN A 260 -6.18 23.68 -1.65
N ILE A 261 -7.17 22.86 -1.26
CA ILE A 261 -7.07 21.40 -1.30
C ILE A 261 -8.13 20.91 -2.27
N ALA A 262 -7.72 20.22 -3.32
CA ALA A 262 -8.59 19.56 -4.29
C ALA A 262 -8.46 18.04 -4.11
N GLY A 263 -9.55 17.31 -4.19
CA GLY A 263 -9.57 15.86 -4.07
C GLY A 263 -10.36 15.21 -5.18
N VAL A 264 -9.82 14.12 -5.73
CA VAL A 264 -10.45 13.32 -6.77
C VAL A 264 -10.62 11.88 -6.30
N ASP A 265 -11.65 11.21 -6.80
CA ASP A 265 -11.91 9.80 -6.53
C ASP A 265 -10.89 8.89 -7.22
N ASP A 266 -10.73 7.68 -6.69
CA ASP A 266 -9.99 6.63 -7.39
C ASP A 266 -10.77 6.16 -8.64
N PRO A 267 -10.11 5.90 -9.78
CA PRO A 267 -10.74 5.42 -11.01
C PRO A 267 -11.49 4.09 -10.88
N THR A 268 -11.34 3.37 -9.78
CA THR A 268 -12.15 2.18 -9.45
C THR A 268 -13.65 2.51 -9.42
N GLY A 269 -14.01 3.76 -9.09
CA GLY A 269 -15.39 4.25 -9.12
C GLY A 269 -16.07 4.01 -10.46
N ASP A 270 -15.36 4.14 -11.58
CA ASP A 270 -15.89 3.90 -12.94
C ASP A 270 -16.40 2.45 -13.08
N ALA A 271 -15.62 1.48 -12.59
CA ALA A 271 -15.98 0.06 -12.68
C ALA A 271 -17.20 -0.31 -11.82
N PHE A 272 -17.53 0.50 -10.82
CA PHE A 272 -18.71 0.35 -9.94
C PHE A 272 -19.88 1.24 -10.38
N GLY A 273 -19.73 2.06 -11.44
CA GLY A 273 -20.75 3.02 -11.88
C GLY A 273 -20.99 4.16 -10.86
N LEU A 274 -19.98 4.49 -10.09
CA LEU A 274 -20.00 5.49 -9.01
C LEU A 274 -19.06 6.66 -9.27
N ALA A 275 -18.54 6.77 -10.50
CA ALA A 275 -17.70 7.88 -10.93
C ALA A 275 -18.44 9.22 -10.87
N GLN A 276 -17.69 10.28 -10.57
CA GLN A 276 -18.19 11.65 -10.66
C GLN A 276 -18.01 12.20 -12.08
N GLU A 277 -18.83 13.19 -12.45
CA GLU A 277 -18.83 13.74 -13.81
C GLU A 277 -17.74 14.79 -14.06
N ILE A 278 -17.12 15.32 -13.01
CA ILE A 278 -16.13 16.40 -13.11
C ILE A 278 -14.74 15.81 -13.30
N SER A 279 -14.05 16.19 -14.39
CA SER A 279 -12.66 15.79 -14.58
C SER A 279 -11.69 16.57 -13.66
N GLU A 280 -10.56 15.96 -13.33
CA GLU A 280 -9.49 16.56 -12.52
C GLU A 280 -9.06 17.94 -13.08
N SER A 281 -8.82 18.03 -14.38
CA SER A 281 -8.41 19.27 -15.03
C SER A 281 -9.47 20.36 -14.90
N LYS A 282 -10.76 20.02 -15.06
CA LYS A 282 -11.86 20.97 -14.90
C LYS A 282 -12.00 21.47 -13.46
N LEU A 283 -11.81 20.58 -12.48
CA LEU A 283 -11.79 20.93 -11.07
C LEU A 283 -10.67 21.95 -10.79
N LEU A 284 -9.46 21.68 -11.26
CA LEU A 284 -8.28 22.50 -10.99
C LEU A 284 -8.33 23.86 -11.71
N LEU A 285 -8.85 23.91 -12.94
CA LEU A 285 -9.05 25.18 -13.67
C LEU A 285 -9.99 26.16 -12.98
N GLY A 286 -10.90 25.66 -12.12
CA GLY A 286 -11.79 26.50 -11.30
C GLY A 286 -11.11 27.17 -10.10
N LEU A 287 -9.85 26.84 -9.80
CA LEU A 287 -9.14 27.31 -8.62
C LEU A 287 -8.30 28.57 -8.89
N SER A 288 -8.10 29.36 -7.86
CA SER A 288 -7.24 30.54 -7.93
C SER A 288 -5.77 30.14 -8.00
N HIS A 289 -5.09 30.50 -9.08
CA HIS A 289 -3.65 30.31 -9.25
C HIS A 289 -2.76 31.13 -8.30
N GLN A 290 -3.33 32.07 -7.56
CA GLN A 290 -2.61 32.88 -6.58
C GLN A 290 -2.38 32.15 -5.26
N ARG A 291 -3.06 31.02 -5.03
CA ARG A 291 -2.92 30.21 -3.81
C ARG A 291 -2.21 28.90 -4.12
N PHE A 292 -1.47 28.42 -3.14
CA PHE A 292 -0.87 27.10 -3.21
C PHE A 292 -1.96 26.02 -3.25
N THR A 293 -1.94 25.18 -4.27
CA THR A 293 -2.96 24.15 -4.48
C THR A 293 -2.37 22.78 -4.25
N VAL A 294 -2.94 22.03 -3.29
CA VAL A 294 -2.64 20.64 -3.03
C VAL A 294 -3.70 19.76 -3.70
N LEU A 295 -3.28 18.87 -4.58
CA LEU A 295 -4.13 17.86 -5.18
C LEU A 295 -3.99 16.54 -4.42
N LEU A 296 -5.07 16.03 -3.85
CA LEU A 296 -5.16 14.70 -3.27
C LEU A 296 -5.64 13.73 -4.36
N LYS A 297 -4.81 12.74 -4.68
CA LYS A 297 -5.11 11.72 -5.69
C LYS A 297 -4.47 10.40 -5.27
N HIS A 298 -5.28 9.35 -5.12
CA HIS A 298 -4.80 8.09 -4.55
C HIS A 298 -3.67 7.47 -5.36
N ARG A 299 -3.87 7.26 -6.66
CA ARG A 299 -2.83 6.67 -7.53
C ARG A 299 -1.83 7.73 -8.01
N PRO A 300 -0.52 7.43 -8.01
CA PRO A 300 0.52 8.37 -8.44
C PRO A 300 0.61 8.47 -9.99
N VAL A 301 -0.52 8.82 -10.61
CA VAL A 301 -0.65 9.02 -12.05
C VAL A 301 -0.80 10.51 -12.32
N ILE A 302 0.06 11.05 -13.18
CA ILE A 302 0.06 12.45 -13.55
C ILE A 302 -0.75 12.65 -14.82
N GLU A 303 -1.81 13.44 -14.73
CA GLU A 303 -2.57 13.89 -15.90
C GLU A 303 -1.89 15.11 -16.54
N LYS A 304 -1.54 14.99 -17.82
CA LYS A 304 -0.77 16.01 -18.51
C LYS A 304 -1.47 17.38 -18.53
N ASP A 305 -2.79 17.37 -18.68
CA ASP A 305 -3.61 18.58 -18.74
C ASP A 305 -3.81 19.23 -17.36
N SER A 306 -3.43 18.55 -16.27
CA SER A 306 -3.50 19.06 -14.90
C SER A 306 -2.19 19.69 -14.43
N VAL A 307 -1.06 19.37 -15.09
CA VAL A 307 0.27 19.88 -14.69
C VAL A 307 0.36 21.38 -14.86
N GLY A 308 0.73 22.09 -13.79
CA GLY A 308 0.76 23.55 -13.72
C GLY A 308 -0.52 24.18 -13.15
N HIS A 309 -1.58 23.38 -12.92
CA HIS A 309 -2.80 23.82 -12.27
C HIS A 309 -2.88 23.44 -10.79
N PHE A 310 -1.92 22.66 -10.30
CA PHE A 310 -1.67 22.40 -8.87
C PHE A 310 -0.18 22.56 -8.58
N ASP A 311 0.17 22.77 -7.31
CA ASP A 311 1.56 22.93 -6.87
C ASP A 311 2.13 21.62 -6.31
N LEU A 312 1.32 20.84 -5.61
CA LEU A 312 1.72 19.57 -5.01
C LEU A 312 0.61 18.53 -5.15
N GLN A 313 0.90 17.40 -5.78
CA GLN A 313 0.07 16.21 -5.72
C GLN A 313 0.55 15.30 -4.59
N LEU A 314 -0.37 14.83 -3.75
CA LEU A 314 -0.15 13.82 -2.71
C LEU A 314 -0.85 12.53 -3.10
N SER A 315 -0.09 11.44 -3.16
CA SER A 315 -0.57 10.12 -3.59
C SER A 315 -0.09 9.01 -2.66
N GLY A 316 -0.68 7.81 -2.79
CA GLY A 316 -0.31 6.58 -2.09
C GLY A 316 -0.33 5.37 -3.01
N HIS A 317 -1.16 4.35 -2.68
CA HIS A 317 -1.52 3.19 -3.49
C HIS A 317 -0.42 2.14 -3.69
N THR A 318 0.82 2.54 -3.88
CA THR A 318 1.90 1.65 -4.33
C THR A 318 2.50 0.81 -3.21
N HIS A 319 2.34 1.24 -1.96
CA HIS A 319 3.01 0.67 -0.78
C HIS A 319 4.54 0.51 -0.95
N ASN A 320 5.14 1.20 -1.93
CA ASN A 320 6.51 0.93 -2.40
C ASN A 320 6.75 -0.58 -2.68
N GLY A 321 5.68 -1.28 -3.12
CA GLY A 321 5.67 -2.72 -3.34
C GLY A 321 5.54 -3.58 -2.09
N GLN A 322 5.48 -2.98 -0.90
CA GLN A 322 5.29 -3.61 0.43
C GLN A 322 6.33 -4.69 0.82
N ILE A 323 6.64 -5.64 -0.07
CA ILE A 323 7.57 -6.76 0.19
C ILE A 323 8.53 -6.86 -0.99
N PHE A 324 9.80 -6.47 -0.78
CA PHE A 324 10.83 -6.64 -1.82
C PHE A 324 10.96 -8.13 -2.19
N PRO A 325 11.06 -8.47 -3.49
CA PRO A 325 11.28 -7.60 -4.65
C PRO A 325 10.01 -7.24 -5.45
N PHE A 326 8.82 -7.30 -4.84
CA PHE A 326 7.57 -6.98 -5.54
C PHE A 326 7.49 -5.53 -6.07
N ASN A 327 8.30 -4.64 -5.48
CA ASN A 327 8.45 -3.26 -5.97
C ASN A 327 8.87 -3.17 -7.44
N PHE A 328 9.62 -4.15 -7.99
CA PHE A 328 9.94 -4.18 -9.43
C PHE A 328 8.70 -4.41 -10.29
N VAL A 329 7.76 -5.23 -9.81
CA VAL A 329 6.47 -5.45 -10.48
C VAL A 329 5.62 -4.18 -10.43
N VAL A 330 5.52 -3.56 -9.24
CA VAL A 330 4.73 -2.32 -9.06
C VAL A 330 5.28 -1.18 -9.92
N ARG A 331 6.61 -1.02 -10.03
CA ARG A 331 7.25 -0.01 -10.90
C ARG A 331 6.92 -0.16 -12.39
N ARG A 332 6.53 -1.34 -12.85
CA ARG A 332 6.11 -1.56 -14.23
C ARG A 332 4.79 -0.84 -14.54
N PHE A 333 3.93 -0.68 -13.54
CA PHE A 333 2.62 -0.05 -13.65
C PHE A 333 2.64 1.40 -13.15
N TYR A 334 3.40 1.67 -12.11
CA TYR A 334 3.57 2.97 -11.46
C TYR A 334 5.06 3.33 -11.39
N PRO A 335 5.62 4.02 -12.41
CA PRO A 335 7.04 4.37 -12.41
C PRO A 335 7.47 5.23 -11.21
N LEU A 336 6.57 6.10 -10.72
CA LEU A 336 6.74 6.96 -9.56
C LEU A 336 6.16 6.23 -8.34
N ILE A 337 7.00 5.50 -7.61
CA ILE A 337 6.53 4.51 -6.63
C ILE A 337 6.55 5.01 -5.18
N THR A 338 7.48 5.89 -4.82
CA THR A 338 7.60 6.45 -3.46
C THR A 338 8.51 7.67 -3.45
N GLY A 339 8.27 8.59 -2.51
CA GLY A 339 9.10 9.77 -2.29
C GLY A 339 8.69 10.98 -3.12
N TYR A 340 9.59 11.96 -3.18
CA TYR A 340 9.36 13.27 -3.78
C TYR A 340 9.87 13.35 -5.22
N TYR A 341 9.06 13.93 -6.11
CA TYR A 341 9.37 14.11 -7.53
C TYR A 341 9.09 15.55 -7.96
N ASN A 342 10.03 16.13 -8.68
CA ASN A 342 9.84 17.40 -9.38
C ASN A 342 9.21 17.11 -10.75
N LEU A 343 8.11 17.79 -11.04
CA LEU A 343 7.40 17.73 -12.30
C LEU A 343 7.64 19.05 -13.08
N PRO A 344 7.26 19.14 -14.36
CA PRO A 344 7.30 20.40 -15.10
C PRO A 344 6.45 21.50 -14.44
N ASN A 345 6.71 22.78 -14.80
CA ASN A 345 5.95 23.96 -14.37
C ASN A 345 5.93 24.19 -12.86
N ASP A 346 7.05 23.93 -12.17
CA ASP A 346 7.21 24.06 -10.71
C ASP A 346 6.12 23.30 -9.93
N THR A 347 5.68 22.17 -10.48
CA THR A 347 4.71 21.24 -9.88
C THR A 347 5.46 20.10 -9.20
N HIS A 348 4.90 19.55 -8.16
CA HIS A 348 5.53 18.49 -7.38
C HIS A 348 4.58 17.32 -7.15
N LEU A 349 5.14 16.13 -7.00
CA LEU A 349 4.43 14.94 -6.55
C LEU A 349 5.15 14.35 -5.33
N TYR A 350 4.40 13.96 -4.32
CA TYR A 350 4.87 13.08 -3.26
C TYR A 350 4.04 11.79 -3.24
N VAL A 351 4.72 10.66 -3.23
CA VAL A 351 4.09 9.34 -3.14
C VAL A 351 4.44 8.71 -1.80
N ASN A 352 3.45 8.60 -0.92
CA ASN A 352 3.56 7.99 0.39
C ASN A 352 3.54 6.46 0.29
N SER A 353 4.39 5.79 1.07
CA SER A 353 4.51 4.31 1.08
C SER A 353 3.38 3.61 1.84
N GLY A 354 2.44 4.36 2.43
CA GLY A 354 1.35 3.82 3.24
C GLY A 354 1.73 3.55 4.70
N ALA A 355 0.82 3.84 5.61
CA ALA A 355 1.00 3.63 7.05
C ALA A 355 0.58 2.22 7.52
N GLY A 356 -0.24 1.53 6.73
CA GLY A 356 -0.74 0.19 7.02
C GLY A 356 -0.05 -0.93 6.25
N THR A 357 -0.77 -2.02 6.09
CA THR A 357 -0.39 -3.16 5.25
C THR A 357 -1.62 -3.71 4.54
N TRP A 358 -1.44 -4.13 3.30
CA TRP A 358 -2.46 -4.81 2.53
C TRP A 358 -2.10 -6.30 2.35
N GLY A 359 -3.05 -7.21 2.61
CA GLY A 359 -2.80 -8.65 2.57
C GLY A 359 -1.80 -9.10 3.64
N PRO A 360 -0.57 -9.55 3.30
CA PRO A 360 0.43 -9.97 4.28
C PRO A 360 0.72 -8.88 5.33
N PRO A 361 0.65 -9.19 6.64
CA PRO A 361 0.86 -8.20 7.70
C PRO A 361 2.35 -7.89 7.95
N ILE A 362 3.12 -7.82 6.89
CA ILE A 362 4.56 -7.61 6.90
C ILE A 362 4.98 -6.53 5.90
N ARG A 363 6.10 -5.89 6.19
CA ARG A 363 6.83 -5.01 5.27
C ARG A 363 8.27 -5.51 5.15
N PHE A 364 8.86 -5.45 3.96
CA PHE A 364 10.26 -5.83 3.78
C PHE A 364 10.94 -4.89 2.80
N LEU A 365 11.93 -4.11 3.31
CA LEU A 365 12.61 -3.02 2.61
C LEU A 365 11.64 -1.97 2.04
N SER A 366 10.53 -1.81 2.72
CA SER A 366 9.45 -0.87 2.39
C SER A 366 8.71 -0.49 3.68
N PRO A 367 9.35 0.21 4.61
CA PRO A 367 8.77 0.57 5.90
C PRO A 367 7.50 1.41 5.73
N PRO A 368 6.55 1.30 6.67
CA PRO A 368 5.37 2.17 6.68
C PRO A 368 5.77 3.61 6.96
N GLU A 369 4.94 4.55 6.47
CA GLU A 369 5.30 5.96 6.42
C GLU A 369 4.15 6.89 6.81
N ILE A 370 4.49 7.96 7.54
CA ILE A 370 3.71 9.17 7.70
C ILE A 370 4.54 10.31 7.14
N THR A 371 3.98 11.13 6.23
CA THR A 371 4.72 12.23 5.62
C THR A 371 4.35 13.55 6.24
N VAL A 372 5.33 14.34 6.64
CA VAL A 372 5.21 15.71 7.12
C VAL A 372 5.68 16.66 6.04
N ILE A 373 4.78 17.51 5.57
CA ILE A 373 5.05 18.52 4.55
C ILE A 373 4.94 19.90 5.21
N ASP A 374 6.07 20.60 5.38
CA ASP A 374 6.10 21.96 5.86
C ASP A 374 6.08 22.92 4.64
N LEU A 375 4.96 23.62 4.46
CA LEU A 375 4.82 24.69 3.47
C LEU A 375 5.25 26.02 4.09
N ILE A 376 6.17 26.73 3.44
CA ILE A 376 6.69 28.02 3.92
C ILE A 376 6.68 29.07 2.80
N HIS A 377 6.64 30.36 3.21
CA HIS A 377 6.84 31.43 2.25
C HIS A 377 8.30 31.44 1.73
N GLY A 378 8.48 31.68 0.45
CA GLY A 378 9.82 31.79 -0.15
C GLY A 378 9.89 31.24 -1.56
N ARG A 379 11.10 31.16 -2.08
CA ARG A 379 11.39 30.44 -3.32
C ARG A 379 12.18 29.19 -2.97
N THR A 380 11.83 28.07 -3.57
CA THR A 380 12.66 26.86 -3.50
C THR A 380 13.97 27.18 -4.20
N ASP A 381 15.07 27.30 -3.46
CA ASP A 381 16.38 27.36 -4.10
C ASP A 381 16.50 26.06 -4.93
N LYS A 382 16.75 26.22 -6.23
CA LYS A 382 17.06 25.09 -7.13
C LYS A 382 18.46 24.58 -6.76
N THR A 383 18.59 24.00 -5.55
CA THR A 383 19.81 23.33 -5.15
C THR A 383 19.82 21.92 -5.71
N LYS A 384 20.73 21.75 -6.62
CA LYS A 384 21.39 20.67 -7.36
C LYS A 384 20.89 19.25 -7.18
#